data_91de3b9e17819b71044aa8ef1e52c858
#
_entry.id   91de3b9e17819b71044aa8ef1e52c858
#
_cell.length_a   1.000
_cell.length_b   1.000
_cell.length_c   1.000
_cell.angle_alpha   90.00
_cell.angle_beta   90.00
_cell.angle_gamma   90.00
#
_symmetry.space_group_name_H-M   'P 1'
#
loop_
_entity.id
_entity.type
_entity.pdbx_description
1 polymer ?
#
loop_
_entity_poly.entity_id
_entity_poly.type
_entity_poly.pdbx_seq_one_letter_code
_entity_poly.pdbx_strand_id
1 'polypeptide(L)'
;MISFSIITCTFNAQDVLQRTLDSVAQQTYKNIEHLIIDGVSRDETLSMAHAYEAKISSCSEPYSIKIVSERDKGLYDAMNKAIQLASNDYIVFMNAGDTFKDIDTLKTIASSVKEGELLPGVLYGDTDIVDMEGKFLRKRHLQTPQTLTSNSFKHGMLVCHQAFYALTSIAKTTPYDLQYRFSADVDWCIRIMKKSEQEHRALRNVNAIVANFLDGGLTTANHRASLKERFRVMCHHYGCITTTFMHLWFAIRNVLKR
;
A
#
# COMPACT_ATOMS: atom_id res chain seq x y z
N MET A 1 1.04 22.51 -1.24
CA MET A 1 0.29 21.27 -1.63
C MET A 1 1.24 20.10 -1.52
N ILE A 2 0.79 18.96 -0.96
CA ILE A 2 1.62 17.72 -0.80
C ILE A 2 1.80 16.99 -2.13
N SER A 3 2.80 16.13 -2.21
CA SER A 3 3.14 15.34 -3.39
C SER A 3 3.18 13.84 -3.07
N PHE A 4 2.99 12.97 -4.09
CA PHE A 4 2.93 11.52 -3.89
C PHE A 4 3.89 10.77 -4.80
N SER A 5 4.65 9.84 -4.21
CA SER A 5 5.38 8.80 -4.92
C SER A 5 4.51 7.54 -4.96
N ILE A 6 3.94 7.25 -6.12
CA ILE A 6 3.17 6.04 -6.35
C ILE A 6 4.15 4.94 -6.73
N ILE A 7 4.08 3.80 -6.07
CA ILE A 7 5.01 2.69 -6.27
C ILE A 7 4.25 1.46 -6.77
N THR A 8 4.64 0.95 -7.93
CA THR A 8 4.14 -0.31 -8.49
C THR A 8 5.30 -1.29 -8.65
N CYS A 9 5.30 -2.35 -7.83
CA CYS A 9 6.25 -3.45 -7.98
C CYS A 9 5.64 -4.51 -8.89
N THR A 10 6.43 -4.99 -9.88
CA THR A 10 5.96 -5.92 -10.92
C THR A 10 6.89 -7.12 -11.07
N PHE A 11 6.31 -8.27 -11.36
CA PHE A 11 7.00 -9.47 -11.81
C PHE A 11 6.02 -10.37 -12.57
N ASN A 12 6.18 -10.48 -13.90
CA ASN A 12 5.27 -11.22 -14.79
C ASN A 12 3.80 -10.84 -14.54
N ALA A 13 3.48 -9.56 -14.69
CA ALA A 13 2.19 -8.98 -14.33
C ALA A 13 1.39 -8.44 -15.53
N GLN A 14 1.72 -8.88 -16.76
CA GLN A 14 1.10 -8.38 -18.01
C GLN A 14 -0.44 -8.40 -17.97
N ASP A 15 -1.05 -9.41 -17.35
CA ASP A 15 -2.51 -9.60 -17.34
C ASP A 15 -3.24 -8.56 -16.47
N VAL A 16 -2.54 -7.94 -15.53
CA VAL A 16 -3.16 -7.05 -14.52
C VAL A 16 -2.55 -5.65 -14.46
N LEU A 17 -1.35 -5.44 -15.04
CA LEU A 17 -0.62 -4.19 -14.90
C LEU A 17 -1.35 -3.00 -15.55
N GLN A 18 -1.95 -3.18 -16.74
CA GLN A 18 -2.55 -2.09 -17.50
C GLN A 18 -3.60 -1.31 -16.69
N ARG A 19 -4.45 -2.00 -15.92
CA ARG A 19 -5.47 -1.35 -15.11
C ARG A 19 -4.88 -0.43 -14.02
N THR A 20 -3.74 -0.81 -13.45
CA THR A 20 -3.02 0.02 -12.47
C THR A 20 -2.44 1.26 -13.14
N LEU A 21 -1.75 1.09 -14.28
CA LEU A 21 -1.17 2.19 -15.04
C LEU A 21 -2.24 3.21 -15.48
N ASP A 22 -3.37 2.72 -15.99
CA ASP A 22 -4.49 3.60 -16.39
C ASP A 22 -5.11 4.32 -15.19
N SER A 23 -5.23 3.66 -14.05
CA SER A 23 -5.74 4.25 -12.82
C SER A 23 -4.87 5.40 -12.30
N VAL A 24 -3.53 5.28 -12.44
CA VAL A 24 -2.58 6.35 -12.10
C VAL A 24 -2.65 7.47 -13.14
N ALA A 25 -2.66 7.14 -14.44
CA ALA A 25 -2.73 8.12 -15.52
C ALA A 25 -3.95 9.03 -15.44
N GLN A 26 -5.10 8.46 -15.04
CA GLN A 26 -6.39 9.16 -14.95
C GLN A 26 -6.52 10.08 -13.74
N GLN A 27 -5.60 10.04 -12.76
CA GLN A 27 -5.69 10.94 -11.60
C GLN A 27 -5.66 12.39 -12.03
N THR A 28 -6.60 13.19 -11.53
CA THR A 28 -6.67 14.65 -11.80
C THR A 28 -5.58 15.40 -11.04
N TYR A 29 -5.06 14.85 -9.97
CA TYR A 29 -3.97 15.43 -9.18
C TYR A 29 -2.62 15.03 -9.77
N LYS A 30 -1.85 16.01 -10.30
CA LYS A 30 -0.61 15.77 -11.06
C LYS A 30 0.69 15.99 -10.28
N ASN A 31 0.62 16.41 -9.00
CA ASN A 31 1.83 16.52 -8.17
C ASN A 31 2.26 15.11 -7.66
N ILE A 32 2.68 14.29 -8.61
CA ILE A 32 3.01 12.87 -8.40
C ILE A 32 4.29 12.49 -9.14
N GLU A 33 4.92 11.42 -8.69
CA GLU A 33 5.82 10.58 -9.49
C GLU A 33 5.33 9.14 -9.46
N HIS A 34 5.63 8.35 -10.49
CA HIS A 34 5.31 6.94 -10.53
C HIS A 34 6.59 6.11 -10.66
N LEU A 35 6.89 5.32 -9.64
CA LEU A 35 8.04 4.42 -9.61
C LEU A 35 7.56 3.00 -9.94
N ILE A 36 8.04 2.44 -11.05
CA ILE A 36 7.76 1.07 -11.47
C ILE A 36 9.01 0.26 -11.26
N ILE A 37 8.95 -0.71 -10.33
CA ILE A 37 10.08 -1.58 -9.98
C ILE A 37 9.76 -2.98 -10.47
N ASP A 38 10.46 -3.40 -11.51
CA ASP A 38 10.28 -4.67 -12.17
C ASP A 38 11.35 -5.69 -11.78
N GLY A 39 10.94 -6.89 -11.37
CA GLY A 39 11.81 -7.98 -10.96
C GLY A 39 12.44 -8.80 -12.12
N VAL A 40 12.72 -8.17 -13.27
CA VAL A 40 13.16 -8.80 -14.53
C VAL A 40 12.09 -9.74 -15.08
N SER A 41 10.92 -9.15 -15.36
CA SER A 41 9.80 -9.85 -16.03
C SER A 41 10.20 -10.40 -17.38
N ARG A 42 9.57 -11.52 -17.77
CA ARG A 42 9.85 -12.21 -19.04
C ARG A 42 8.67 -12.16 -20.01
N ASP A 43 7.58 -11.57 -19.58
CA ASP A 43 6.36 -11.32 -20.34
C ASP A 43 6.32 -9.85 -20.82
N GLU A 44 5.17 -9.37 -21.26
CA GLU A 44 4.99 -8.00 -21.77
C GLU A 44 4.98 -6.91 -20.68
N THR A 45 5.19 -7.26 -19.40
CA THR A 45 5.14 -6.30 -18.27
C THR A 45 6.03 -5.07 -18.51
N LEU A 46 7.29 -5.28 -18.90
CA LEU A 46 8.25 -4.19 -19.07
C LEU A 46 7.94 -3.34 -20.31
N SER A 47 7.52 -3.94 -21.41
CA SER A 47 7.10 -3.22 -22.62
C SER A 47 5.87 -2.35 -22.38
N MET A 48 4.89 -2.84 -21.57
CA MET A 48 3.73 -2.07 -21.16
C MET A 48 4.13 -0.85 -20.29
N ALA A 49 5.08 -1.03 -19.36
CA ALA A 49 5.58 0.07 -18.53
C ALA A 49 6.25 1.17 -19.39
N HIS A 50 7.08 0.81 -20.35
CA HIS A 50 7.70 1.78 -21.26
C HIS A 50 6.69 2.47 -22.19
N ALA A 51 5.69 1.74 -22.71
CA ALA A 51 4.62 2.34 -23.50
C ALA A 51 3.82 3.37 -22.68
N TYR A 52 3.55 3.06 -21.41
CA TYR A 52 2.92 3.98 -20.48
C TYR A 52 3.78 5.24 -20.22
N GLU A 53 5.10 5.09 -19.98
CA GLU A 53 6.03 6.20 -19.82
C GLU A 53 6.02 7.13 -21.04
N ALA A 54 6.11 6.57 -22.24
CA ALA A 54 6.05 7.33 -23.49
C ALA A 54 4.73 8.10 -23.65
N LYS A 55 3.59 7.47 -23.32
CA LYS A 55 2.25 8.08 -23.34
C LYS A 55 2.17 9.26 -22.38
N ILE A 56 2.63 9.13 -21.14
CA ILE A 56 2.57 10.21 -20.14
C ILE A 56 3.52 11.35 -20.52
N SER A 57 4.72 11.05 -21.00
CA SER A 57 5.69 12.07 -21.43
C SER A 57 5.17 12.96 -22.57
N SER A 58 4.22 12.46 -23.37
CA SER A 58 3.61 13.20 -24.49
C SER A 58 2.28 13.88 -24.16
N CYS A 59 1.76 13.73 -22.93
CA CYS A 59 0.51 14.39 -22.54
C CYS A 59 0.73 15.86 -22.15
N SER A 60 -0.38 16.64 -22.04
CA SER A 60 -0.34 18.06 -21.71
C SER A 60 0.16 18.37 -20.28
N GLU A 61 -0.04 17.43 -19.37
CA GLU A 61 0.36 17.55 -17.96
C GLU A 61 1.17 16.31 -17.55
N PRO A 62 2.44 16.20 -18.02
CA PRO A 62 3.28 15.05 -17.70
C PRO A 62 3.73 15.07 -16.23
N TYR A 63 3.92 13.88 -15.68
CA TYR A 63 4.57 13.70 -14.39
C TYR A 63 5.75 12.74 -14.53
N SER A 64 6.62 12.72 -13.52
CA SER A 64 7.82 11.87 -13.55
C SER A 64 7.44 10.40 -13.46
N ILE A 65 7.98 9.60 -14.39
CA ILE A 65 7.94 8.13 -14.32
C ILE A 65 9.38 7.64 -14.27
N LYS A 66 9.64 6.70 -13.38
CA LYS A 66 10.93 6.02 -13.29
C LYS A 66 10.71 4.51 -13.30
N ILE A 67 11.27 3.85 -14.30
CA ILE A 67 11.24 2.40 -14.45
C ILE A 67 12.60 1.85 -14.09
N VAL A 68 12.63 0.89 -13.17
CA VAL A 68 13.85 0.14 -12.79
C VAL A 68 13.56 -1.34 -12.92
N SER A 69 14.25 -2.02 -13.83
CA SER A 69 14.15 -3.46 -14.00
C SER A 69 15.45 -4.12 -13.58
N GLU A 70 15.42 -4.79 -12.44
CA GLU A 70 16.55 -5.52 -11.88
C GLU A 70 16.09 -6.66 -10.98
N ARG A 71 16.96 -7.67 -10.80
CA ARG A 71 16.68 -8.79 -9.90
C ARG A 71 16.45 -8.32 -8.47
N ASP A 72 15.43 -8.85 -7.85
CA ASP A 72 15.14 -8.68 -6.42
C ASP A 72 15.10 -10.02 -5.68
N LYS A 73 15.06 -9.94 -4.34
CA LYS A 73 14.93 -11.08 -3.43
C LYS A 73 13.45 -11.34 -3.06
N GLY A 74 12.52 -10.78 -3.82
CA GLY A 74 11.08 -10.84 -3.63
C GLY A 74 10.45 -9.45 -3.47
N LEU A 75 9.13 -9.41 -3.40
CA LEU A 75 8.31 -8.19 -3.42
C LEU A 75 8.81 -7.09 -2.46
N TYR A 76 9.12 -7.45 -1.21
CA TYR A 76 9.54 -6.45 -0.20
C TYR A 76 10.95 -5.89 -0.43
N ASP A 77 11.81 -6.61 -1.14
CA ASP A 77 13.10 -6.08 -1.60
C ASP A 77 12.90 -5.04 -2.71
N ALA A 78 12.03 -5.32 -3.68
CA ALA A 78 11.61 -4.36 -4.69
C ALA A 78 10.98 -3.10 -4.05
N MET A 79 10.11 -3.27 -3.06
CA MET A 79 9.52 -2.17 -2.30
C MET A 79 10.57 -1.34 -1.56
N ASN A 80 11.58 -1.96 -0.96
CA ASN A 80 12.69 -1.25 -0.31
C ASN A 80 13.49 -0.39 -1.28
N LYS A 81 13.77 -0.91 -2.48
CA LYS A 81 14.43 -0.14 -3.54
C LYS A 81 13.59 1.08 -3.92
N ALA A 82 12.28 0.89 -4.12
CA ALA A 82 11.36 1.98 -4.45
C ALA A 82 11.30 3.05 -3.37
N ILE A 83 11.27 2.69 -2.09
CA ILE A 83 11.29 3.64 -0.96
C ILE A 83 12.50 4.56 -1.04
N GLN A 84 13.69 4.02 -1.35
CA GLN A 84 14.91 4.83 -1.45
C GLN A 84 14.88 5.78 -2.65
N LEU A 85 14.21 5.40 -3.74
CA LEU A 85 14.07 6.19 -4.96
C LEU A 85 12.99 7.27 -4.86
N ALA A 86 12.01 7.11 -3.97
CA ALA A 86 10.90 8.04 -3.80
C ALA A 86 11.41 9.45 -3.41
N SER A 87 10.86 10.49 -4.03
CA SER A 87 11.28 11.88 -3.83
C SER A 87 10.19 12.81 -3.30
N ASN A 88 8.93 12.39 -3.35
CA ASN A 88 7.77 13.19 -2.95
C ASN A 88 7.46 13.04 -1.44
N ASP A 89 6.48 13.82 -0.94
CA ASP A 89 6.15 13.88 0.50
C ASP A 89 5.63 12.55 1.04
N TYR A 90 4.79 11.86 0.30
CA TYR A 90 4.17 10.59 0.72
C TYR A 90 4.42 9.49 -0.30
N ILE A 91 4.63 8.27 0.20
CA ILE A 91 4.64 7.07 -0.63
C ILE A 91 3.36 6.27 -0.45
N VAL A 92 2.90 5.65 -1.54
CA VAL A 92 1.83 4.65 -1.55
C VAL A 92 2.22 3.51 -2.47
N PHE A 93 1.93 2.29 -2.03
CA PHE A 93 2.11 1.10 -2.86
C PHE A 93 0.81 0.75 -3.56
N MET A 94 0.79 0.90 -4.88
CA MET A 94 -0.30 0.47 -5.75
C MET A 94 0.22 -0.70 -6.58
N ASN A 95 0.04 -1.92 -6.06
CA ASN A 95 0.57 -3.12 -6.72
C ASN A 95 -0.14 -3.38 -8.04
N ALA A 96 0.51 -4.14 -8.94
CA ALA A 96 -0.11 -4.51 -10.21
C ALA A 96 -1.43 -5.25 -10.00
N GLY A 97 -2.50 -4.75 -10.63
CA GLY A 97 -3.88 -5.20 -10.46
C GLY A 97 -4.73 -4.31 -9.54
N ASP A 98 -4.13 -3.60 -8.58
CA ASP A 98 -4.83 -2.66 -7.71
C ASP A 98 -5.02 -1.30 -8.41
N THR A 99 -6.03 -0.53 -7.99
CA THR A 99 -6.34 0.77 -8.59
C THR A 99 -6.73 1.79 -7.52
N PHE A 100 -6.58 3.07 -7.81
CA PHE A 100 -7.26 4.10 -7.05
C PHE A 100 -8.78 3.93 -7.17
N LYS A 101 -9.53 4.44 -6.18
CA LYS A 101 -10.99 4.33 -6.18
C LYS A 101 -11.63 5.03 -7.38
N ASP A 102 -11.17 6.25 -7.67
CA ASP A 102 -11.63 7.09 -8.77
C ASP A 102 -10.55 8.08 -9.21
N ILE A 103 -10.87 8.94 -10.18
CA ILE A 103 -9.94 9.90 -10.77
C ILE A 103 -9.56 11.06 -9.83
N ASP A 104 -10.34 11.33 -8.80
CA ASP A 104 -10.10 12.40 -7.82
C ASP A 104 -9.54 11.90 -6.49
N THR A 105 -9.19 10.62 -6.39
CA THR A 105 -8.74 9.99 -5.14
C THR A 105 -7.53 10.72 -4.55
N LEU A 106 -6.47 10.98 -5.32
CA LEU A 106 -5.29 11.69 -4.84
C LEU A 106 -5.58 13.15 -4.46
N LYS A 107 -6.47 13.81 -5.19
CA LYS A 107 -6.95 15.15 -4.84
C LYS A 107 -7.69 15.16 -3.51
N THR A 108 -8.55 14.20 -3.27
CA THR A 108 -9.27 14.03 -1.99
C THR A 108 -8.29 13.83 -0.84
N ILE A 109 -7.26 12.99 -1.01
CA ILE A 109 -6.24 12.75 0.00
C ILE A 109 -5.43 14.04 0.24
N ALA A 110 -4.98 14.71 -0.82
CA ALA A 110 -4.21 15.94 -0.71
C ALA A 110 -4.99 17.04 0.02
N SER A 111 -6.29 17.14 -0.22
CA SER A 111 -7.18 18.12 0.43
C SER A 111 -7.38 17.86 1.94
N SER A 112 -7.05 16.68 2.43
CA SER A 112 -7.10 16.36 3.86
C SER A 112 -5.96 17.01 4.66
N VAL A 113 -4.92 17.51 4.00
CA VAL A 113 -3.74 18.13 4.61
C VAL A 113 -3.83 19.64 4.42
N LYS A 114 -3.81 20.39 5.53
CA LYS A 114 -3.88 21.85 5.51
C LYS A 114 -2.51 22.46 5.19
N GLU A 115 -2.53 23.60 4.54
CA GLU A 115 -1.31 24.33 4.24
C GLU A 115 -0.62 24.81 5.53
N GLY A 116 0.71 24.60 5.60
CA GLY A 116 1.51 25.01 6.76
C GLY A 116 1.40 24.12 8.00
N GLU A 117 0.56 23.08 8.00
CA GLU A 117 0.53 22.13 9.13
C GLU A 117 1.73 21.18 9.13
N LEU A 118 2.08 20.66 10.29
CA LEU A 118 3.02 19.55 10.40
C LEU A 118 2.44 18.35 9.68
N LEU A 119 3.13 17.87 8.64
CA LEU A 119 2.65 16.77 7.80
C LEU A 119 2.33 15.54 8.68
N PRO A 120 1.13 14.94 8.56
CA PRO A 120 0.82 13.66 9.19
C PRO A 120 1.85 12.59 8.83
N GLY A 121 2.18 11.72 9.78
CA GLY A 121 3.10 10.60 9.50
C GLY A 121 2.47 9.54 8.60
N VAL A 122 1.12 9.43 8.65
CA VAL A 122 0.33 8.55 7.80
C VAL A 122 -0.98 9.22 7.42
N LEU A 123 -1.35 9.13 6.13
CA LEU A 123 -2.71 9.35 5.65
C LEU A 123 -3.29 7.98 5.29
N TYR A 124 -4.55 7.72 5.64
CA TYR A 124 -5.15 6.40 5.38
C TYR A 124 -6.65 6.49 5.08
N GLY A 125 -7.15 5.50 4.37
CA GLY A 125 -8.56 5.41 4.01
C GLY A 125 -9.04 3.97 3.90
N ASP A 126 -10.27 3.81 3.42
CA ASP A 126 -10.88 2.51 3.18
C ASP A 126 -10.48 1.91 1.82
N THR A 127 -10.76 0.61 1.67
CA THR A 127 -10.50 -0.15 0.45
C THR A 127 -11.70 -1.01 0.10
N ASP A 128 -12.12 -0.97 -1.16
CA ASP A 128 -13.07 -1.92 -1.73
C ASP A 128 -12.33 -3.13 -2.33
N ILE A 129 -12.98 -4.28 -2.36
CA ILE A 129 -12.51 -5.49 -3.05
C ILE A 129 -13.25 -5.59 -4.37
N VAL A 130 -12.49 -5.75 -5.46
CA VAL A 130 -13.00 -5.80 -6.83
C VAL A 130 -12.53 -7.07 -7.56
N ASP A 131 -13.24 -7.44 -8.64
CA ASP A 131 -12.83 -8.49 -9.56
C ASP A 131 -11.87 -7.98 -10.65
N MET A 132 -11.53 -8.84 -11.60
CA MET A 132 -10.65 -8.53 -12.73
C MET A 132 -11.20 -7.41 -13.62
N GLU A 133 -12.52 -7.30 -13.74
CA GLU A 133 -13.23 -6.26 -14.52
C GLU A 133 -13.36 -4.95 -13.74
N GLY A 134 -12.91 -4.90 -12.47
CA GLY A 134 -13.02 -3.72 -11.59
C GLY A 134 -14.39 -3.57 -10.94
N LYS A 135 -15.26 -4.58 -11.04
CA LYS A 135 -16.58 -4.55 -10.41
C LYS A 135 -16.46 -4.80 -8.91
N PHE A 136 -17.19 -4.01 -8.14
CA PHE A 136 -17.24 -4.16 -6.68
C PHE A 136 -17.79 -5.54 -6.28
N LEU A 137 -17.04 -6.26 -5.47
CA LEU A 137 -17.42 -7.54 -4.89
C LEU A 137 -17.91 -7.39 -3.45
N ARG A 138 -17.12 -6.74 -2.61
CA ARG A 138 -17.42 -6.57 -1.18
C ARG A 138 -16.49 -5.54 -0.55
N LYS A 139 -16.89 -5.03 0.62
CA LYS A 139 -15.99 -4.29 1.51
C LYS A 139 -14.98 -5.25 2.16
N ARG A 140 -13.84 -4.70 2.59
CA ARG A 140 -12.92 -5.47 3.43
C ARG A 140 -13.61 -5.93 4.71
N HIS A 141 -13.25 -7.14 5.17
CA HIS A 141 -13.77 -7.68 6.42
C HIS A 141 -13.32 -6.86 7.66
N LEU A 142 -12.07 -6.38 7.64
CA LEU A 142 -11.52 -5.46 8.64
C LEU A 142 -11.70 -4.04 8.10
N GLN A 143 -12.48 -3.24 8.82
CA GLN A 143 -12.77 -1.86 8.43
C GLN A 143 -11.76 -0.91 9.06
N THR A 144 -11.51 0.17 8.38
CA THR A 144 -10.63 1.25 8.79
C THR A 144 -11.23 1.99 9.99
N PRO A 145 -10.50 2.15 11.10
CA PRO A 145 -11.00 2.87 12.26
C PRO A 145 -10.94 4.39 12.03
N GLN A 146 -11.81 5.14 12.71
CA GLN A 146 -11.75 6.61 12.71
C GLN A 146 -10.44 7.11 13.33
N THR A 147 -9.98 6.47 14.39
CA THR A 147 -8.70 6.76 15.03
C THR A 147 -7.79 5.54 14.94
N LEU A 148 -6.68 5.70 14.27
CA LEU A 148 -5.64 4.69 14.11
C LEU A 148 -4.48 5.00 15.06
N THR A 149 -3.95 3.96 15.68
CA THR A 149 -2.71 3.98 16.46
C THR A 149 -1.87 2.75 16.14
N SER A 150 -0.59 2.76 16.51
CA SER A 150 0.26 1.57 16.36
C SER A 150 -0.30 0.34 17.09
N ASN A 151 -1.10 0.55 18.15
CA ASN A 151 -1.79 -0.51 18.89
C ASN A 151 -3.03 -1.06 18.17
N SER A 152 -3.59 -0.35 17.21
CA SER A 152 -4.81 -0.76 16.51
C SER A 152 -4.64 -2.08 15.76
N PHE A 153 -3.43 -2.34 15.24
CA PHE A 153 -3.15 -3.55 14.46
C PHE A 153 -3.10 -4.85 15.28
N LYS A 154 -3.15 -4.78 16.61
CA LYS A 154 -3.40 -5.99 17.43
C LYS A 154 -4.75 -6.65 17.10
N HIS A 155 -5.70 -5.89 16.52
CA HIS A 155 -6.99 -6.39 16.04
C HIS A 155 -6.96 -6.89 14.59
N GLY A 156 -5.79 -6.98 13.98
CA GLY A 156 -5.53 -7.32 12.58
C GLY A 156 -5.10 -6.09 11.78
N MET A 157 -4.77 -6.29 10.50
CA MET A 157 -4.40 -5.20 9.60
C MET A 157 -5.65 -4.38 9.20
N LEU A 158 -6.03 -3.40 10.03
CA LEU A 158 -7.27 -2.63 9.86
C LEU A 158 -7.23 -1.72 8.62
N VAL A 159 -6.07 -1.24 8.22
CA VAL A 159 -5.86 -0.46 7.00
C VAL A 159 -5.15 -1.33 5.97
N CYS A 160 -5.66 -1.34 4.75
CA CYS A 160 -5.02 -2.04 3.64
C CYS A 160 -3.72 -1.33 3.24
N HIS A 161 -2.72 -2.10 2.81
CA HIS A 161 -1.44 -1.55 2.40
C HIS A 161 -1.56 -0.50 1.28
N GLN A 162 -2.46 -0.72 0.31
CA GLN A 162 -2.75 0.19 -0.80
C GLN A 162 -3.54 1.45 -0.38
N ALA A 163 -4.04 1.48 0.84
CA ALA A 163 -4.75 2.63 1.42
C ALA A 163 -3.96 3.29 2.55
N PHE A 164 -2.65 3.02 2.63
CA PHE A 164 -1.73 3.50 3.66
C PHE A 164 -0.63 4.35 3.02
N TYR A 165 -0.74 5.67 3.16
CA TYR A 165 0.18 6.66 2.61
C TYR A 165 1.16 7.06 3.70
N ALA A 166 2.39 6.59 3.61
CA ALA A 166 3.42 6.87 4.60
C ALA A 166 4.23 8.12 4.22
N LEU A 167 4.53 8.96 5.20
CA LEU A 167 5.45 10.08 5.02
C LEU A 167 6.82 9.55 4.57
N THR A 168 7.33 10.03 3.46
CA THR A 168 8.53 9.50 2.79
C THR A 168 9.77 9.58 3.69
N SER A 169 9.92 10.66 4.47
CA SER A 169 11.05 10.79 5.40
C SER A 169 11.07 9.69 6.47
N ILE A 170 9.90 9.27 6.96
CA ILE A 170 9.77 8.16 7.90
C ILE A 170 10.01 6.84 7.19
N ALA A 171 9.43 6.65 6.01
CA ALA A 171 9.55 5.41 5.24
C ALA A 171 10.99 5.09 4.87
N LYS A 172 11.78 6.08 4.41
CA LYS A 172 13.20 5.92 4.05
C LYS A 172 14.07 5.42 5.20
N THR A 173 13.73 5.72 6.43
CA THR A 173 14.44 5.26 7.62
C THR A 173 13.82 4.02 8.26
N THR A 174 12.77 3.48 7.65
CA THR A 174 12.00 2.32 8.13
C THR A 174 11.78 1.33 6.97
N PRO A 175 12.81 0.66 6.46
CA PRO A 175 12.66 -0.29 5.37
C PRO A 175 11.84 -1.52 5.80
N TYR A 176 11.27 -2.24 4.85
CA TYR A 176 10.68 -3.56 5.09
C TYR A 176 11.72 -4.52 5.64
N ASP A 177 11.33 -5.30 6.65
CA ASP A 177 12.17 -6.37 7.18
C ASP A 177 12.04 -7.62 6.29
N LEU A 178 13.12 -7.96 5.59
CA LEU A 178 13.17 -9.05 4.63
C LEU A 178 13.16 -10.45 5.27
N GLN A 179 13.19 -10.56 6.60
CA GLN A 179 12.93 -11.83 7.28
C GLN A 179 11.47 -12.30 7.11
N TYR A 180 10.55 -11.37 6.82
CA TYR A 180 9.14 -11.65 6.55
C TYR A 180 8.88 -11.71 5.05
N ARG A 181 8.33 -12.84 4.60
CA ARG A 181 8.07 -13.07 3.17
C ARG A 181 6.63 -12.74 2.74
N PHE A 182 5.67 -12.82 3.65
CA PHE A 182 4.23 -12.71 3.35
C PHE A 182 3.49 -11.64 4.15
N SER A 183 4.09 -11.13 5.22
CA SER A 183 3.45 -10.18 6.15
C SER A 183 4.38 -9.05 6.58
N ALA A 184 5.41 -8.74 5.78
CA ALA A 184 6.28 -7.59 6.07
C ALA A 184 5.55 -6.27 5.96
N ASP A 185 4.45 -6.20 5.20
CA ASP A 185 3.54 -5.05 5.13
C ASP A 185 2.91 -4.73 6.48
N VAL A 186 2.46 -5.76 7.22
CA VAL A 186 1.91 -5.59 8.57
C VAL A 186 2.98 -5.04 9.53
N ASP A 187 4.17 -5.65 9.52
CA ASP A 187 5.31 -5.20 10.33
C ASP A 187 5.69 -3.75 10.00
N TRP A 188 5.82 -3.46 8.72
CA TRP A 188 6.20 -2.14 8.23
C TRP A 188 5.19 -1.05 8.63
N CYS A 189 3.89 -1.28 8.41
CA CYS A 189 2.86 -0.34 8.82
C CYS A 189 2.90 -0.06 10.33
N ILE A 190 3.10 -1.09 11.17
CA ILE A 190 3.21 -0.92 12.62
C ILE A 190 4.43 -0.05 12.97
N ARG A 191 5.59 -0.29 12.35
CA ARG A 191 6.82 0.47 12.60
C ARG A 191 6.69 1.93 12.13
N ILE A 192 6.07 2.16 10.96
CA ILE A 192 5.76 3.51 10.46
C ILE A 192 4.86 4.26 11.45
N MET A 193 3.78 3.61 11.92
CA MET A 193 2.88 4.22 12.91
C MET A 193 3.59 4.56 14.21
N LYS A 194 4.38 3.62 14.77
CA LYS A 194 5.16 3.86 16.00
C LYS A 194 6.12 5.03 15.84
N LYS A 195 6.82 5.13 14.72
CA LYS A 195 7.74 6.21 14.46
C LYS A 195 7.03 7.55 14.26
N SER A 196 5.88 7.55 13.57
CA SER A 196 5.03 8.73 13.46
C SER A 196 4.58 9.23 14.83
N GLU A 197 4.13 8.33 15.72
CA GLU A 197 3.74 8.66 17.09
C GLU A 197 4.91 9.22 17.91
N GLN A 198 6.11 8.66 17.78
CA GLN A 198 7.33 9.17 18.42
C GLN A 198 7.73 10.57 17.93
N GLU A 199 7.47 10.88 16.66
CA GLU A 199 7.70 12.21 16.06
C GLU A 199 6.49 13.16 16.28
N HIS A 200 5.51 12.78 17.10
CA HIS A 200 4.28 13.55 17.36
C HIS A 200 3.49 13.89 16.08
N ARG A 201 3.56 13.04 15.06
CA ARG A 201 2.81 13.22 13.82
C ARG A 201 1.48 12.48 13.85
N ALA A 202 0.45 13.13 13.35
CA ALA A 202 -0.88 12.54 13.27
C ALA A 202 -0.90 11.30 12.34
N LEU A 203 -1.75 10.33 12.68
CA LEU A 203 -2.23 9.29 11.77
C LEU A 203 -3.65 9.69 11.37
N ARG A 204 -3.81 10.16 10.13
CA ARG A 204 -5.03 10.85 9.69
C ARG A 204 -5.89 9.96 8.78
N ASN A 205 -7.13 9.74 9.19
CA ASN A 205 -8.15 9.15 8.32
C ASN A 205 -8.64 10.22 7.32
N VAL A 206 -8.59 9.91 6.03
CA VAL A 206 -9.14 10.79 4.98
C VAL A 206 -10.65 10.63 4.81
N ASN A 207 -11.27 9.68 5.53
CA ASN A 207 -12.70 9.38 5.52
C ASN A 207 -13.26 9.09 4.10
N ALA A 208 -12.46 8.44 3.28
CA ALA A 208 -12.81 8.06 1.92
C ALA A 208 -12.32 6.64 1.59
N ILE A 209 -12.97 6.01 0.61
CA ILE A 209 -12.43 4.82 -0.04
C ILE A 209 -11.35 5.31 -1.01
N VAL A 210 -10.12 4.84 -0.86
CA VAL A 210 -8.98 5.35 -1.64
C VAL A 210 -8.34 4.32 -2.55
N ALA A 211 -8.69 3.04 -2.40
CA ALA A 211 -8.16 1.97 -3.23
C ALA A 211 -9.22 0.90 -3.55
N ASN A 212 -9.11 0.31 -4.72
CA ASN A 212 -9.74 -0.94 -5.10
C ASN A 212 -8.68 -2.04 -5.12
N PHE A 213 -8.83 -3.02 -4.26
CA PHE A 213 -7.94 -4.18 -4.16
C PHE A 213 -8.47 -5.30 -5.05
N LEU A 214 -7.61 -5.84 -5.93
CA LEU A 214 -7.95 -6.98 -6.77
C LEU A 214 -8.03 -8.27 -5.94
N ASP A 215 -9.17 -8.95 -5.94
CA ASP A 215 -9.34 -10.22 -5.22
C ASP A 215 -8.44 -11.32 -5.81
N GLY A 216 -7.86 -12.18 -4.96
CA GLY A 216 -7.07 -13.32 -5.41
C GLY A 216 -5.54 -13.15 -5.38
N GLY A 217 -5.00 -12.10 -4.76
CA GLY A 217 -3.54 -11.83 -4.69
C GLY A 217 -2.71 -12.89 -3.95
N LEU A 218 -1.37 -12.70 -3.91
CA LEU A 218 -0.35 -13.60 -3.35
C LEU A 218 -0.65 -14.13 -1.94
N THR A 219 -1.27 -13.32 -1.09
CA THR A 219 -1.63 -13.68 0.29
C THR A 219 -2.69 -14.79 0.32
N THR A 220 -3.61 -14.80 -0.64
CA THR A 220 -4.65 -15.83 -0.75
C THR A 220 -4.04 -17.18 -1.11
N ALA A 221 -3.08 -17.21 -2.04
CA ALA A 221 -2.38 -18.41 -2.46
C ALA A 221 -1.51 -19.03 -1.34
N ASN A 222 -1.00 -18.21 -0.39
CA ASN A 222 -0.08 -18.60 0.68
C ASN A 222 -0.68 -18.45 2.08
N HIS A 223 -1.98 -18.59 2.22
CA HIS A 223 -2.76 -18.24 3.41
C HIS A 223 -2.17 -18.77 4.74
N ARG A 224 -1.83 -20.09 4.82
CA ARG A 224 -1.29 -20.70 6.05
C ARG A 224 0.07 -20.12 6.45
N ALA A 225 0.96 -19.90 5.48
CA ALA A 225 2.29 -19.34 5.72
C ALA A 225 2.17 -17.88 6.19
N SER A 226 1.33 -17.10 5.53
CA SER A 226 1.01 -15.71 5.91
C SER A 226 0.44 -15.61 7.33
N LEU A 227 -0.48 -16.50 7.72
CA LEU A 227 -1.02 -16.51 9.09
C LEU A 227 0.05 -16.77 10.15
N LYS A 228 0.95 -17.76 9.93
CA LYS A 228 2.04 -18.06 10.85
C LYS A 228 3.01 -16.86 10.98
N GLU A 229 3.33 -16.25 9.86
CA GLU A 229 4.23 -15.10 9.84
C GLU A 229 3.59 -13.88 10.51
N ARG A 230 2.32 -13.61 10.24
CA ARG A 230 1.54 -12.55 10.92
C ARG A 230 1.50 -12.76 12.43
N PHE A 231 1.33 -13.99 12.89
CA PHE A 231 1.41 -14.30 14.32
C PHE A 231 2.78 -13.92 14.90
N ARG A 232 3.90 -14.20 14.20
CA ARG A 232 5.25 -13.82 14.64
C ARG A 232 5.42 -12.30 14.69
N VAL A 233 4.97 -11.58 13.64
CA VAL A 233 4.96 -10.11 13.61
C VAL A 233 4.20 -9.55 14.80
N MET A 234 3.00 -10.05 15.05
CA MET A 234 2.18 -9.59 16.18
C MET A 234 2.82 -9.90 17.53
N CYS A 235 3.43 -11.10 17.71
CA CYS A 235 4.18 -11.44 18.92
C CYS A 235 5.34 -10.47 19.14
N HIS A 236 6.06 -10.11 18.10
CA HIS A 236 7.18 -9.15 18.16
C HIS A 236 6.71 -7.77 18.63
N HIS A 237 5.58 -7.29 18.11
CA HIS A 237 5.12 -5.92 18.38
C HIS A 237 4.27 -5.78 19.64
N TYR A 238 3.49 -6.82 20.02
CA TYR A 238 2.46 -6.74 21.08
C TYR A 238 2.64 -7.78 22.19
N GLY A 239 3.65 -8.65 22.07
CA GLY A 239 3.89 -9.76 22.99
C GLY A 239 3.07 -11.01 22.66
N CYS A 240 3.63 -12.19 22.91
CA CYS A 240 3.00 -13.47 22.54
C CYS A 240 1.71 -13.74 23.31
N ILE A 241 1.63 -13.33 24.58
CA ILE A 241 0.42 -13.52 25.40
C ILE A 241 -0.75 -12.77 24.79
N THR A 242 -0.59 -11.45 24.58
CA THR A 242 -1.62 -10.60 23.94
C THR A 242 -2.02 -11.17 22.57
N THR A 243 -1.04 -11.53 21.76
CA THR A 243 -1.27 -12.07 20.41
C THR A 243 -2.06 -13.36 20.44
N THR A 244 -1.76 -14.27 21.36
CA THR A 244 -2.49 -15.53 21.52
C THR A 244 -3.95 -15.28 21.87
N PHE A 245 -4.22 -14.41 22.85
CA PHE A 245 -5.60 -14.03 23.20
C PHE A 245 -6.35 -13.40 22.02
N MET A 246 -5.71 -12.53 21.27
CA MET A 246 -6.34 -11.91 20.09
C MET A 246 -6.65 -12.93 19.00
N HIS A 247 -5.76 -13.88 18.73
CA HIS A 247 -6.01 -14.95 17.76
C HIS A 247 -7.13 -15.91 18.19
N LEU A 248 -7.23 -16.24 19.46
CA LEU A 248 -8.36 -17.00 20.01
C LEU A 248 -9.68 -16.21 19.82
N TRP A 249 -9.65 -14.92 20.12
CA TRP A 249 -10.80 -14.04 19.87
C TRP A 249 -11.21 -14.00 18.39
N PHE A 250 -10.25 -13.94 17.45
CA PHE A 250 -10.55 -13.98 16.01
C PHE A 250 -11.21 -15.30 15.61
N ALA A 251 -10.76 -16.43 16.16
CA ALA A 251 -11.36 -17.74 15.90
C ALA A 251 -12.81 -17.78 16.41
N ILE A 252 -13.06 -17.36 17.66
CA ILE A 252 -14.39 -17.30 18.27
C ILE A 252 -15.32 -16.39 17.44
N ARG A 253 -14.86 -15.18 17.11
CA ARG A 253 -15.65 -14.23 16.31
C ARG A 253 -16.04 -14.79 14.94
N ASN A 254 -15.16 -15.57 14.30
CA ASN A 254 -15.46 -16.17 13.00
C ASN A 254 -16.51 -17.30 13.11
N VAL A 255 -16.55 -18.02 14.24
CA VAL A 255 -17.58 -19.04 14.52
C VAL A 255 -18.94 -18.37 14.81
N LEU A 256 -18.95 -17.28 15.59
CA LEU A 256 -20.19 -16.57 15.95
C LEU A 256 -20.82 -15.78 14.79
N LYS A 257 -20.10 -15.54 13.71
CA LYS A 257 -20.59 -14.81 12.50
C LYS A 257 -21.07 -15.75 11.38
N ARG A 258 -20.94 -17.06 11.57
CA ARG A 258 -21.53 -18.10 10.70
C ARG A 258 -22.93 -18.48 11.20
#